data_9e7328181d08f544385f9e184522a1cd
#
_entry.id   9e7328181d08f544385f9e184522a1cd
#
_cell.length_a   1.000
_cell.length_b   1.000
_cell.length_c   1.000
_cell.angle_alpha   90.00
_cell.angle_beta   90.00
_cell.angle_gamma   90.00
#
_symmetry.space_group_name_H-M   'P 1'
#
loop_
_entity.id
_entity.type
_entity.pdbx_description
1 polymer ?
#
loop_
_entity_poly.entity_id
_entity_poly.type
_entity_poly.pdbx_seq_one_letter_code
_entity_poly.pdbx_strand_id
1 'polypeptide(L)'
;MSNTEREEVLSKARAAKDVAPAVAQLSTPRKNEILQRAAENLIAHTEDILAANKQDIETGRERGMSESLIDRLSLDAARVEGIAGGLRQVAGLQDPVGEILQGRTMDNGIQMKQVRVPLGVMGMVYEARPNVTVDAFGLAIKSGNVPLLRGSKSARNSNAKLVEILQDTLTEFDLPREAVQLLPCETHDSVQDLITARGLVDLVIPRGGAKLIEAVVTGATVPAIETGTGNCHFYVDASADLDKAIDMVINGKTRRTSVCNSTECVLIDAALDDSAKLRIITALQEAGVTIHGDVAELEAFGVQDAVQATEEDWREESLSMDICAKVVDGVDGAIAHIAEFTTGHTEAIAAQDADVLVKFGNEVDAAAVMLNASTAFTDGEVYGMGAEIGISTQKLHARGPMALPELTSSKWILQGTGQTRP
;
A
#
# COMPACT_ATOMS: atom_id res chain seq x y z
N MET A 1 -28.72 -17.86 6.51
CA MET A 1 -27.88 -16.88 7.23
C MET A 1 -27.10 -15.94 6.27
N SER A 2 -26.69 -16.37 5.07
CA SER A 2 -26.01 -15.51 4.08
C SER A 2 -26.81 -14.32 3.55
N ASN A 3 -28.14 -14.42 3.52
CA ASN A 3 -28.99 -13.36 2.95
C ASN A 3 -28.98 -12.07 3.80
N THR A 4 -28.92 -12.18 5.12
CA THR A 4 -28.97 -11.03 6.05
C THR A 4 -27.66 -10.22 6.02
N GLU A 5 -26.49 -10.88 5.95
CA GLU A 5 -25.18 -10.22 5.87
C GLU A 5 -25.04 -9.46 4.55
N ARG A 6 -25.44 -10.09 3.43
CA ARG A 6 -25.46 -9.45 2.10
C ARG A 6 -26.39 -8.23 2.07
N GLU A 7 -27.59 -8.34 2.63
CA GLU A 7 -28.54 -7.23 2.69
C GLU A 7 -27.96 -6.05 3.48
N GLU A 8 -27.25 -6.33 4.58
CA GLU A 8 -26.57 -5.31 5.37
C GLU A 8 -25.44 -4.63 4.57
N VAL A 9 -24.56 -5.40 3.87
CA VAL A 9 -23.49 -4.85 3.02
C VAL A 9 -24.11 -3.94 1.95
N LEU A 10 -25.10 -4.39 1.22
CA LEU A 10 -25.73 -3.62 0.16
C LEU A 10 -26.51 -2.40 0.67
N SER A 11 -27.12 -2.49 1.86
CA SER A 11 -27.80 -1.36 2.51
C SER A 11 -26.79 -0.27 2.89
N LYS A 12 -25.68 -0.65 3.50
CA LYS A 12 -24.59 0.27 3.86
C LYS A 12 -23.95 0.89 2.60
N ALA A 13 -23.78 0.11 1.54
CA ALA A 13 -23.24 0.62 0.28
C ALA A 13 -24.18 1.65 -0.39
N ARG A 14 -25.52 1.45 -0.32
CA ARG A 14 -26.48 2.45 -0.80
C ARG A 14 -26.41 3.72 0.04
N ALA A 15 -26.44 3.60 1.36
CA ALA A 15 -26.36 4.75 2.25
C ALA A 15 -25.04 5.55 2.03
N ALA A 16 -23.92 4.87 1.83
CA ALA A 16 -22.66 5.51 1.47
C ALA A 16 -22.75 6.27 0.12
N LYS A 17 -23.39 5.65 -0.89
CA LYS A 17 -23.59 6.29 -2.20
C LYS A 17 -24.48 7.53 -2.12
N ASP A 18 -25.51 7.51 -1.27
CA ASP A 18 -26.43 8.63 -1.06
C ASP A 18 -25.74 9.83 -0.41
N VAL A 19 -24.76 9.60 0.50
CA VAL A 19 -24.04 10.68 1.20
C VAL A 19 -22.79 11.15 0.46
N ALA A 20 -22.26 10.38 -0.49
CA ALA A 20 -21.02 10.70 -1.21
C ALA A 20 -21.05 12.09 -1.89
N PRO A 21 -22.16 12.58 -2.49
CA PRO A 21 -22.20 13.92 -3.05
C PRO A 21 -21.98 15.04 -2.01
N ALA A 22 -22.45 14.86 -0.77
CA ALA A 22 -22.24 15.84 0.30
C ALA A 22 -20.77 15.88 0.75
N VAL A 23 -20.14 14.72 0.90
CA VAL A 23 -18.71 14.61 1.24
C VAL A 23 -17.84 15.21 0.14
N ALA A 24 -18.17 14.95 -1.13
CA ALA A 24 -17.46 15.49 -2.29
C ALA A 24 -17.50 17.03 -2.39
N GLN A 25 -18.45 17.70 -1.77
CA GLN A 25 -18.59 19.15 -1.77
C GLN A 25 -17.93 19.83 -0.57
N LEU A 26 -17.34 19.08 0.36
CA LEU A 26 -16.65 19.66 1.50
C LEU A 26 -15.47 20.53 1.03
N SER A 27 -15.39 21.73 1.60
CA SER A 27 -14.23 22.60 1.37
C SER A 27 -12.99 22.05 2.09
N THR A 28 -11.80 22.36 1.58
CA THR A 28 -10.53 21.99 2.20
C THR A 28 -10.44 22.36 3.70
N PRO A 29 -10.81 23.60 4.12
CA PRO A 29 -10.82 23.93 5.55
C PRO A 29 -11.73 22.99 6.36
N ARG A 30 -12.94 22.70 5.84
CA ARG A 30 -13.90 21.82 6.54
C ARG A 30 -13.39 20.40 6.68
N LYS A 31 -12.77 19.83 5.64
CA LYS A 31 -12.08 18.54 5.69
C LYS A 31 -10.98 18.53 6.76
N ASN A 32 -10.16 19.58 6.79
CA ASN A 32 -9.07 19.70 7.75
C ASN A 32 -9.59 19.78 9.20
N GLU A 33 -10.64 20.57 9.46
CA GLU A 33 -11.29 20.64 10.77
C GLU A 33 -11.83 19.29 11.24
N ILE A 34 -12.48 18.54 10.35
CA ILE A 34 -12.98 17.20 10.63
C ILE A 34 -11.84 16.26 11.04
N LEU A 35 -10.73 16.25 10.28
CA LEU A 35 -9.58 15.38 10.56
C LEU A 35 -8.88 15.75 11.86
N GLN A 36 -8.74 17.05 12.17
CA GLN A 36 -8.16 17.51 13.44
C GLN A 36 -9.06 17.10 14.61
N ARG A 37 -10.37 17.30 14.50
CA ARG A 37 -11.34 16.91 15.53
C ARG A 37 -11.36 15.38 15.72
N ALA A 38 -11.32 14.61 14.64
CA ALA A 38 -11.23 13.16 14.72
C ALA A 38 -9.97 12.70 15.47
N ALA A 39 -8.83 13.34 15.25
CA ALA A 39 -7.61 13.06 15.99
C ALA A 39 -7.76 13.39 17.50
N GLU A 40 -8.37 14.53 17.84
CA GLU A 40 -8.67 14.90 19.24
C GLU A 40 -9.60 13.89 19.91
N ASN A 41 -10.68 13.50 19.22
CA ASN A 41 -11.67 12.55 19.75
C ASN A 41 -11.07 11.16 19.96
N LEU A 42 -10.22 10.67 19.04
CA LEU A 42 -9.51 9.39 19.23
C LEU A 42 -8.64 9.40 20.50
N ILE A 43 -7.93 10.49 20.76
CA ILE A 43 -7.11 10.64 21.98
C ILE A 43 -8.01 10.72 23.22
N ALA A 44 -9.10 11.48 23.18
CA ALA A 44 -10.03 11.60 24.29
C ALA A 44 -10.68 10.27 24.65
N HIS A 45 -10.85 9.35 23.70
CA HIS A 45 -11.43 8.02 23.89
C HIS A 45 -10.40 6.89 23.89
N THR A 46 -9.12 7.18 24.20
CA THR A 46 -8.05 6.17 24.24
C THR A 46 -8.41 4.98 25.12
N GLU A 47 -8.95 5.20 26.32
CA GLU A 47 -9.32 4.12 27.24
C GLU A 47 -10.38 3.19 26.65
N ASP A 48 -11.40 3.73 25.99
CA ASP A 48 -12.47 2.96 25.34
C ASP A 48 -11.91 2.12 24.18
N ILE A 49 -11.01 2.71 23.38
CA ILE A 49 -10.32 2.02 22.28
C ILE A 49 -9.49 0.85 22.81
N LEU A 50 -8.69 1.08 23.87
CA LEU A 50 -7.86 0.05 24.46
C LEU A 50 -8.69 -1.06 25.12
N ALA A 51 -9.82 -0.73 25.72
CA ALA A 51 -10.75 -1.71 26.28
C ALA A 51 -11.33 -2.64 25.18
N ALA A 52 -11.73 -2.07 24.04
CA ALA A 52 -12.20 -2.85 22.90
C ALA A 52 -11.08 -3.69 22.27
N ASN A 53 -9.87 -3.14 22.15
CA ASN A 53 -8.72 -3.83 21.61
C ASN A 53 -8.28 -5.01 22.49
N LYS A 54 -8.33 -4.85 23.81
CA LYS A 54 -8.05 -5.93 24.74
C LYS A 54 -8.93 -7.16 24.51
N GLN A 55 -10.23 -6.97 24.23
CA GLN A 55 -11.15 -8.08 23.91
C GLN A 55 -10.73 -8.82 22.64
N ASP A 56 -10.30 -8.09 21.61
CA ASP A 56 -9.82 -8.69 20.38
C ASP A 56 -8.53 -9.48 20.60
N ILE A 57 -7.59 -8.97 21.39
CA ILE A 57 -6.33 -9.63 21.74
C ILE A 57 -6.59 -10.91 22.53
N GLU A 58 -7.44 -10.86 23.56
CA GLU A 58 -7.81 -12.02 24.37
C GLU A 58 -8.44 -13.12 23.49
N THR A 59 -9.41 -12.74 22.64
CA THR A 59 -10.02 -13.67 21.68
C THR A 59 -9.01 -14.23 20.67
N GLY A 60 -8.07 -13.40 20.21
CA GLY A 60 -7.01 -13.80 19.29
C GLY A 60 -6.09 -14.86 19.90
N ARG A 61 -5.66 -14.66 21.14
CA ARG A 61 -4.83 -15.63 21.90
C ARG A 61 -5.55 -16.94 22.15
N GLU A 62 -6.83 -16.88 22.55
CA GLU A 62 -7.65 -18.08 22.75
C GLU A 62 -7.79 -18.92 21.47
N ARG A 63 -7.77 -18.29 20.31
CA ARG A 63 -7.83 -18.94 18.98
C ARG A 63 -6.47 -19.34 18.44
N GLY A 64 -5.39 -19.17 19.17
CA GLY A 64 -4.04 -19.57 18.77
C GLY A 64 -3.41 -18.66 17.72
N MET A 65 -3.79 -17.37 17.68
CA MET A 65 -3.14 -16.39 16.81
C MET A 65 -1.66 -16.25 17.15
N SER A 66 -0.79 -16.16 16.13
CA SER A 66 0.65 -15.98 16.33
C SER A 66 0.97 -14.65 17.01
N GLU A 67 2.06 -14.60 17.77
CA GLU A 67 2.49 -13.35 18.47
C GLU A 67 2.73 -12.19 17.48
N SER A 68 3.21 -12.47 16.28
CA SER A 68 3.35 -11.46 15.22
C SER A 68 2.01 -10.86 14.80
N LEU A 69 0.96 -11.67 14.69
CA LEU A 69 -0.39 -11.18 14.38
C LEU A 69 -1.01 -10.46 15.58
N ILE A 70 -0.73 -10.92 16.81
CA ILE A 70 -1.14 -10.23 18.04
C ILE A 70 -0.48 -8.86 18.13
N ASP A 71 0.81 -8.73 17.83
CA ASP A 71 1.49 -7.42 17.81
C ASP A 71 0.87 -6.46 16.80
N ARG A 72 0.55 -6.95 15.59
CA ARG A 72 -0.14 -6.15 14.56
C ARG A 72 -1.52 -5.69 14.99
N LEU A 73 -2.24 -6.51 15.74
CA LEU A 73 -3.58 -6.22 16.28
C LEU A 73 -3.53 -5.25 17.45
N SER A 74 -2.45 -5.30 18.25
CA SER A 74 -2.35 -4.62 19.55
C SER A 74 -2.28 -3.10 19.38
N LEU A 75 -3.05 -2.40 20.21
CA LEU A 75 -2.98 -0.96 20.41
C LEU A 75 -2.53 -0.67 21.85
N ASP A 76 -1.79 0.41 22.00
CA ASP A 76 -1.47 1.08 23.23
C ASP A 76 -1.66 2.60 23.07
N ALA A 77 -1.49 3.37 24.13
CA ALA A 77 -1.68 4.81 24.08
C ALA A 77 -0.76 5.50 23.06
N ALA A 78 0.48 5.03 22.90
CA ALA A 78 1.43 5.58 21.95
C ALA A 78 1.02 5.28 20.50
N ARG A 79 0.52 4.07 20.24
CA ARG A 79 -0.03 3.70 18.92
C ARG A 79 -1.31 4.49 18.58
N VAL A 80 -2.18 4.75 19.57
CA VAL A 80 -3.37 5.61 19.37
C VAL A 80 -2.95 7.05 19.06
N GLU A 81 -1.98 7.60 19.78
CA GLU A 81 -1.40 8.93 19.48
C GLU A 81 -0.78 8.97 18.06
N GLY A 82 -0.07 7.91 17.67
CA GLY A 82 0.50 7.77 16.33
C GLY A 82 -0.59 7.81 15.24
N ILE A 83 -1.69 7.06 15.44
CA ILE A 83 -2.85 7.04 14.54
C ILE A 83 -3.50 8.44 14.44
N ALA A 84 -3.69 9.11 15.57
CA ALA A 84 -4.20 10.49 15.61
C ALA A 84 -3.23 11.47 14.94
N GLY A 85 -1.93 11.27 15.11
CA GLY A 85 -0.87 12.00 14.41
C GLY A 85 -0.98 11.87 12.89
N GLY A 86 -1.28 10.67 12.39
CA GLY A 86 -1.53 10.41 10.97
C GLY A 86 -2.70 11.25 10.42
N LEU A 87 -3.81 11.38 11.14
CA LEU A 87 -4.92 12.26 10.72
C LEU A 87 -4.51 13.73 10.65
N ARG A 88 -3.72 14.21 11.61
CA ARG A 88 -3.19 15.59 11.61
C ARG A 88 -2.26 15.83 10.42
N GLN A 89 -1.43 14.83 10.09
CA GLN A 89 -0.56 14.87 8.93
C GLN A 89 -1.38 14.96 7.64
N VAL A 90 -2.38 14.09 7.45
CA VAL A 90 -3.29 14.13 6.30
C VAL A 90 -4.06 15.46 6.20
N ALA A 91 -4.48 16.05 7.33
CA ALA A 91 -5.11 17.37 7.35
C ALA A 91 -4.19 18.44 6.77
N GLY A 92 -2.87 18.34 7.01
CA GLY A 92 -1.86 19.26 6.48
C GLY A 92 -1.51 19.10 5.00
N LEU A 93 -1.88 17.97 4.37
CA LEU A 93 -1.59 17.72 2.95
C LEU A 93 -2.43 18.60 2.03
N GLN A 94 -1.92 18.83 0.82
CA GLN A 94 -2.66 19.51 -0.22
C GLN A 94 -3.91 18.71 -0.62
N ASP A 95 -5.06 19.38 -0.67
CA ASP A 95 -6.31 18.77 -1.15
C ASP A 95 -6.27 18.63 -2.68
N PRO A 96 -6.38 17.43 -3.23
CA PRO A 96 -6.34 17.24 -4.69
C PRO A 96 -7.65 17.61 -5.37
N VAL A 97 -8.77 17.69 -4.62
CA VAL A 97 -10.09 17.92 -5.21
C VAL A 97 -10.20 19.36 -5.72
N GLY A 98 -10.57 19.49 -6.99
CA GLY A 98 -10.67 20.79 -7.65
C GLY A 98 -9.38 21.25 -8.35
N GLU A 99 -8.27 20.52 -8.24
CA GLU A 99 -7.06 20.77 -9.00
C GLU A 99 -7.34 20.76 -10.50
N ILE A 100 -6.86 21.79 -11.21
CA ILE A 100 -6.95 21.86 -12.67
C ILE A 100 -5.72 21.18 -13.26
N LEU A 101 -5.92 20.00 -13.84
CA LEU A 101 -4.85 19.23 -14.46
C LEU A 101 -4.40 19.84 -15.79
N GLN A 102 -5.35 20.35 -16.57
CA GLN A 102 -5.09 21.08 -17.80
C GLN A 102 -6.30 21.92 -18.18
N GLY A 103 -6.05 22.98 -18.96
CA GLY A 103 -7.10 23.85 -19.45
C GLY A 103 -6.65 24.62 -20.69
N ARG A 104 -7.61 24.94 -21.57
CA ARG A 104 -7.38 25.77 -22.76
C ARG A 104 -8.67 26.39 -23.25
N THR A 105 -8.56 27.45 -24.03
CA THR A 105 -9.65 27.96 -24.88
C THR A 105 -9.58 27.26 -26.24
N MET A 106 -10.69 26.70 -26.68
CA MET A 106 -10.82 26.07 -27.98
C MET A 106 -10.97 27.13 -29.07
N ASP A 107 -10.73 26.79 -30.33
CA ASP A 107 -10.80 27.73 -31.47
C ASP A 107 -12.18 28.40 -31.62
N ASN A 108 -13.24 27.72 -31.17
CA ASN A 108 -14.61 28.24 -31.14
C ASN A 108 -14.96 29.06 -29.89
N GLY A 109 -13.98 29.36 -29.04
CA GLY A 109 -14.16 30.16 -27.84
C GLY A 109 -14.63 29.40 -26.60
N ILE A 110 -14.91 28.10 -26.66
CA ILE A 110 -15.26 27.28 -25.49
C ILE A 110 -14.02 27.16 -24.58
N GLN A 111 -14.21 27.50 -23.32
CA GLN A 111 -13.21 27.25 -22.27
C GLN A 111 -13.32 25.82 -21.77
N MET A 112 -12.24 25.06 -21.88
CA MET A 112 -12.18 23.66 -21.47
C MET A 112 -11.18 23.50 -20.35
N LYS A 113 -11.55 22.76 -19.31
CA LYS A 113 -10.66 22.36 -18.21
C LYS A 113 -10.92 20.94 -17.78
N GLN A 114 -9.85 20.22 -17.41
CA GLN A 114 -9.91 18.94 -16.73
C GLN A 114 -9.65 19.15 -15.25
N VAL A 115 -10.54 18.69 -14.40
CA VAL A 115 -10.50 18.96 -12.95
C VAL A 115 -10.53 17.65 -12.18
N ARG A 116 -9.71 17.52 -11.13
CA ARG A 116 -9.75 16.38 -10.22
C ARG A 116 -11.05 16.36 -9.44
N VAL A 117 -11.62 15.17 -9.30
CA VAL A 117 -12.85 14.91 -8.55
C VAL A 117 -12.69 13.65 -7.70
N PRO A 118 -13.42 13.51 -6.57
CA PRO A 118 -13.45 12.27 -5.81
C PRO A 118 -13.88 11.08 -6.67
N LEU A 119 -13.43 9.89 -6.32
CA LEU A 119 -13.91 8.63 -6.91
C LEU A 119 -15.36 8.34 -6.50
N GLY A 120 -15.69 8.57 -5.23
CA GLY A 120 -17.02 8.32 -4.68
C GLY A 120 -16.98 7.40 -3.46
N VAL A 121 -17.56 6.21 -3.55
CA VAL A 121 -17.56 5.20 -2.48
C VAL A 121 -16.37 4.28 -2.64
N MET A 122 -15.52 4.24 -1.62
CA MET A 122 -14.28 3.46 -1.57
C MET A 122 -14.42 2.29 -0.59
N GLY A 123 -14.45 1.07 -1.09
CA GLY A 123 -14.38 -0.15 -0.29
C GLY A 123 -12.94 -0.45 0.14
N MET A 124 -12.74 -0.73 1.42
CA MET A 124 -11.46 -1.12 1.96
C MET A 124 -11.56 -2.49 2.61
N VAL A 125 -10.83 -3.49 2.10
CA VAL A 125 -10.79 -4.84 2.68
C VAL A 125 -9.42 -5.04 3.32
N TYR A 126 -9.39 -5.27 4.66
CA TYR A 126 -8.11 -5.33 5.38
C TYR A 126 -8.10 -6.35 6.51
N GLU A 127 -6.90 -6.84 6.80
CA GLU A 127 -6.64 -7.81 7.87
C GLU A 127 -6.50 -7.13 9.25
N ALA A 128 -5.97 -7.85 10.24
CA ALA A 128 -5.89 -7.46 11.64
C ALA A 128 -4.96 -6.25 11.89
N ARG A 129 -5.38 -5.07 11.44
CA ARG A 129 -4.64 -3.80 11.56
C ARG A 129 -5.62 -2.66 11.88
N PRO A 130 -5.97 -2.42 13.15
CA PRO A 130 -6.94 -1.38 13.51
C PRO A 130 -6.60 0.02 13.02
N ASN A 131 -5.30 0.35 12.91
CA ASN A 131 -4.85 1.64 12.36
C ASN A 131 -5.37 1.90 10.94
N VAL A 132 -5.49 0.86 10.09
CA VAL A 132 -5.97 1.00 8.72
C VAL A 132 -7.40 1.58 8.66
N THR A 133 -8.23 1.33 9.69
CA THR A 133 -9.57 1.93 9.83
C THR A 133 -9.50 3.46 9.80
N VAL A 134 -8.56 4.03 10.54
CA VAL A 134 -8.41 5.49 10.69
C VAL A 134 -7.64 6.08 9.51
N ASP A 135 -6.61 5.39 9.02
CA ASP A 135 -5.83 5.81 7.85
C ASP A 135 -6.75 5.91 6.62
N ALA A 136 -7.57 4.88 6.38
CA ALA A 136 -8.55 4.87 5.29
C ALA A 136 -9.60 5.98 5.43
N PHE A 137 -10.09 6.25 6.65
CA PHE A 137 -10.99 7.39 6.91
C PHE A 137 -10.33 8.71 6.56
N GLY A 138 -9.11 8.95 7.08
CA GLY A 138 -8.39 10.19 6.87
C GLY A 138 -8.17 10.50 5.39
N LEU A 139 -7.64 9.52 4.65
CA LEU A 139 -7.38 9.66 3.22
C LEU A 139 -8.69 9.80 2.41
N ALA A 140 -9.74 9.04 2.75
CA ALA A 140 -11.02 9.14 2.08
C ALA A 140 -11.66 10.51 2.27
N ILE A 141 -11.80 11.02 3.49
CA ILE A 141 -12.40 12.34 3.77
C ILE A 141 -11.59 13.44 3.10
N LYS A 142 -10.25 13.39 3.17
CA LYS A 142 -9.41 14.41 2.55
C LYS A 142 -9.55 14.42 1.02
N SER A 143 -9.67 13.27 0.39
CA SER A 143 -9.91 13.15 -1.06
C SER A 143 -11.38 13.26 -1.48
N GLY A 144 -12.29 13.51 -0.52
CA GLY A 144 -13.72 13.69 -0.77
C GLY A 144 -14.52 12.41 -1.02
N ASN A 145 -13.99 11.25 -0.60
CA ASN A 145 -14.60 9.92 -0.75
C ASN A 145 -15.28 9.46 0.53
N VAL A 146 -16.14 8.45 0.41
CA VAL A 146 -16.83 7.78 1.53
C VAL A 146 -16.25 6.37 1.68
N PRO A 147 -15.58 6.05 2.81
CA PRO A 147 -15.02 4.72 3.03
C PRO A 147 -16.06 3.73 3.55
N LEU A 148 -16.12 2.56 2.92
CA LEU A 148 -16.76 1.35 3.42
C LEU A 148 -15.67 0.39 3.89
N LEU A 149 -15.60 0.16 5.19
CA LEU A 149 -14.51 -0.53 5.86
C LEU A 149 -14.89 -1.99 6.17
N ARG A 150 -14.21 -2.94 5.55
CA ARG A 150 -14.36 -4.36 5.82
C ARG A 150 -13.09 -4.91 6.47
N GLY A 151 -12.98 -4.72 7.78
CA GLY A 151 -11.89 -5.28 8.58
C GLY A 151 -12.07 -6.75 8.90
N SER A 152 -11.01 -7.42 9.38
CA SER A 152 -11.08 -8.82 9.77
C SER A 152 -11.89 -8.99 11.08
N LYS A 153 -12.45 -10.21 11.26
CA LYS A 153 -13.17 -10.59 12.49
C LYS A 153 -12.30 -10.52 13.74
N SER A 154 -11.00 -10.67 13.60
CA SER A 154 -10.04 -10.61 14.70
C SER A 154 -9.86 -9.21 15.30
N ALA A 155 -10.18 -8.15 14.55
CA ALA A 155 -10.12 -6.75 14.99
C ALA A 155 -11.51 -6.10 15.12
N ARG A 156 -12.57 -6.91 15.22
CA ARG A 156 -13.95 -6.44 15.15
C ARG A 156 -14.28 -5.36 16.18
N ASN A 157 -13.93 -5.60 17.45
CA ASN A 157 -14.28 -4.69 18.54
C ASN A 157 -13.50 -3.38 18.43
N SER A 158 -12.21 -3.46 18.13
CA SER A 158 -11.35 -2.30 17.89
C SER A 158 -11.86 -1.45 16.74
N ASN A 159 -12.12 -2.08 15.59
CA ASN A 159 -12.62 -1.37 14.41
C ASN A 159 -13.99 -0.74 14.65
N ALA A 160 -14.90 -1.43 15.36
CA ALA A 160 -16.22 -0.91 15.70
C ALA A 160 -16.11 0.34 16.58
N LYS A 161 -15.25 0.32 17.61
CA LYS A 161 -15.04 1.47 18.50
C LYS A 161 -14.41 2.65 17.75
N LEU A 162 -13.41 2.41 16.91
CA LEU A 162 -12.80 3.44 16.09
C LEU A 162 -13.83 4.09 15.14
N VAL A 163 -14.63 3.28 14.43
CA VAL A 163 -15.65 3.80 13.52
C VAL A 163 -16.75 4.56 14.28
N GLU A 164 -17.17 4.11 15.45
CA GLU A 164 -18.12 4.83 16.30
C GLU A 164 -17.62 6.25 16.61
N ILE A 165 -16.38 6.42 17.05
CA ILE A 165 -15.78 7.72 17.37
C ILE A 165 -15.70 8.60 16.11
N LEU A 166 -15.31 8.03 14.96
CA LEU A 166 -15.26 8.76 13.68
C LEU A 166 -16.64 9.20 13.22
N GLN A 167 -17.68 8.37 13.41
CA GLN A 167 -19.07 8.71 13.10
C GLN A 167 -19.60 9.82 14.02
N ASP A 168 -19.28 9.77 15.31
CA ASP A 168 -19.65 10.82 16.26
C ASP A 168 -18.96 12.14 15.89
N THR A 169 -17.70 12.09 15.51
CA THR A 169 -16.98 13.26 14.97
C THR A 169 -17.69 13.86 13.76
N LEU A 170 -18.14 13.04 12.79
CA LEU A 170 -18.84 13.53 11.61
C LEU A 170 -20.14 14.26 11.98
N THR A 171 -20.87 13.77 13.00
CA THR A 171 -22.12 14.42 13.46
C THR A 171 -21.86 15.80 14.10
N GLU A 172 -20.70 16.03 14.72
CA GLU A 172 -20.31 17.38 15.19
C GLU A 172 -20.20 18.42 14.04
N PHE A 173 -20.06 17.92 12.82
CA PHE A 173 -19.93 18.74 11.60
C PHE A 173 -21.18 18.67 10.70
N ASP A 174 -22.33 18.27 11.23
CA ASP A 174 -23.59 18.12 10.51
C ASP A 174 -23.51 17.15 9.31
N LEU A 175 -22.59 16.19 9.37
CA LEU A 175 -22.48 15.14 8.37
C LEU A 175 -23.14 13.85 8.84
N PRO A 176 -23.76 13.07 7.91
CA PRO A 176 -24.34 11.79 8.23
C PRO A 176 -23.29 10.78 8.72
N ARG A 177 -23.64 9.95 9.69
CA ARG A 177 -22.77 8.85 10.17
C ARG A 177 -22.38 7.88 9.07
N GLU A 178 -23.22 7.78 8.04
CA GLU A 178 -23.03 6.95 6.85
C GLU A 178 -21.84 7.37 5.99
N ALA A 179 -21.26 8.54 6.24
CA ALA A 179 -20.04 8.99 5.56
C ALA A 179 -18.77 8.18 5.96
N VAL A 180 -18.86 7.31 6.97
CA VAL A 180 -17.92 6.22 7.25
C VAL A 180 -18.68 5.04 7.83
N GLN A 181 -18.47 3.83 7.31
CA GLN A 181 -19.21 2.66 7.80
C GLN A 181 -18.32 1.42 7.89
N LEU A 182 -18.49 0.65 8.99
CA LEU A 182 -17.91 -0.68 9.12
C LEU A 182 -18.91 -1.71 8.60
N LEU A 183 -18.44 -2.56 7.69
CA LEU A 183 -19.22 -3.67 7.14
C LEU A 183 -19.18 -4.89 8.07
N PRO A 184 -20.19 -5.77 8.01
CA PRO A 184 -20.18 -7.03 8.76
C PRO A 184 -18.98 -7.89 8.32
N CYS A 185 -18.46 -8.69 9.27
CA CYS A 185 -17.29 -9.53 9.05
C CYS A 185 -17.46 -10.96 9.63
N GLU A 186 -18.70 -11.43 9.74
CA GLU A 186 -18.98 -12.76 10.31
C GLU A 186 -18.52 -13.87 9.38
N THR A 187 -18.70 -13.68 8.07
CA THR A 187 -18.26 -14.60 7.03
C THR A 187 -17.35 -13.89 6.02
N HIS A 188 -16.71 -14.66 5.14
CA HIS A 188 -15.97 -14.11 4.00
C HIS A 188 -16.89 -13.62 2.87
N ASP A 189 -18.18 -14.00 2.90
CA ASP A 189 -19.16 -13.62 1.87
C ASP A 189 -19.32 -12.11 1.78
N SER A 190 -19.20 -11.39 2.91
CA SER A 190 -19.26 -9.91 2.93
C SER A 190 -18.16 -9.24 2.10
N VAL A 191 -16.99 -9.88 1.92
CA VAL A 191 -15.95 -9.42 0.98
C VAL A 191 -16.47 -9.56 -0.43
N GLN A 192 -17.01 -10.74 -0.80
CA GLN A 192 -17.54 -10.99 -2.13
C GLN A 192 -18.71 -10.05 -2.46
N ASP A 193 -19.59 -9.78 -1.49
CA ASP A 193 -20.70 -8.86 -1.65
C ASP A 193 -20.21 -7.41 -1.88
N LEU A 194 -19.15 -6.97 -1.18
CA LEU A 194 -18.56 -5.65 -1.36
C LEU A 194 -17.89 -5.51 -2.74
N ILE A 195 -17.03 -6.45 -3.12
CA ILE A 195 -16.25 -6.38 -4.37
C ILE A 195 -17.10 -6.58 -5.62
N THR A 196 -18.34 -7.04 -5.46
CA THR A 196 -19.31 -7.19 -6.54
C THR A 196 -20.45 -6.17 -6.51
N ALA A 197 -20.46 -5.23 -5.56
CA ALA A 197 -21.47 -4.19 -5.39
C ALA A 197 -21.40 -3.09 -6.47
N ARG A 198 -21.39 -3.47 -7.73
CA ARG A 198 -21.25 -2.58 -8.89
C ARG A 198 -22.36 -1.54 -8.93
N GLY A 199 -21.99 -0.28 -9.16
CA GLY A 199 -22.90 0.87 -9.16
C GLY A 199 -23.15 1.48 -7.77
N LEU A 200 -22.79 0.78 -6.69
CA LEU A 200 -22.84 1.28 -5.32
C LEU A 200 -21.44 1.62 -4.78
N VAL A 201 -20.45 0.84 -5.16
CA VAL A 201 -19.03 1.02 -4.81
C VAL A 201 -18.27 1.38 -6.06
N ASP A 202 -17.41 2.39 -5.99
CA ASP A 202 -16.68 2.94 -7.14
C ASP A 202 -15.26 2.38 -7.25
N LEU A 203 -14.67 1.99 -6.10
CA LEU A 203 -13.33 1.42 -6.01
C LEU A 203 -13.23 0.49 -4.81
N VAL A 204 -12.44 -0.59 -4.92
CA VAL A 204 -12.04 -1.44 -3.78
C VAL A 204 -10.51 -1.50 -3.69
N ILE A 205 -9.99 -1.41 -2.47
CA ILE A 205 -8.57 -1.52 -2.15
C ILE A 205 -8.37 -2.63 -1.11
N PRO A 206 -7.74 -3.77 -1.48
CA PRO A 206 -7.35 -4.78 -0.50
C PRO A 206 -6.06 -4.37 0.24
N ARG A 207 -5.98 -4.68 1.54
CA ARG A 207 -4.78 -4.50 2.39
C ARG A 207 -4.56 -5.74 3.25
N GLY A 208 -3.70 -6.64 2.81
CA GLY A 208 -3.42 -7.89 3.52
C GLY A 208 -2.41 -8.75 2.79
N GLY A 209 -2.36 -10.04 3.10
CA GLY A 209 -1.48 -10.98 2.43
C GLY A 209 -1.91 -11.30 0.99
N ALA A 210 -1.00 -11.92 0.22
CA ALA A 210 -1.18 -12.23 -1.20
C ALA A 210 -2.52 -12.91 -1.52
N LYS A 211 -2.97 -13.87 -0.70
CA LYS A 211 -4.23 -14.59 -0.89
C LYS A 211 -5.46 -13.69 -0.83
N LEU A 212 -5.47 -12.68 0.07
CA LEU A 212 -6.56 -11.72 0.13
C LEU A 212 -6.56 -10.82 -1.10
N ILE A 213 -5.39 -10.32 -1.49
CA ILE A 213 -5.23 -9.45 -2.65
C ILE A 213 -5.70 -10.17 -3.91
N GLU A 214 -5.21 -11.38 -4.15
CA GLU A 214 -5.60 -12.23 -5.27
C GLU A 214 -7.12 -12.49 -5.31
N ALA A 215 -7.70 -12.86 -4.16
CA ALA A 215 -9.14 -13.13 -4.09
C ALA A 215 -9.99 -11.89 -4.42
N VAL A 216 -9.54 -10.70 -4.01
CA VAL A 216 -10.22 -9.45 -4.33
C VAL A 216 -10.04 -9.10 -5.81
N VAL A 217 -8.81 -9.12 -6.32
CA VAL A 217 -8.49 -8.71 -7.69
C VAL A 217 -9.16 -9.62 -8.72
N THR A 218 -9.13 -10.95 -8.49
CA THR A 218 -9.74 -11.93 -9.41
C THR A 218 -11.27 -12.01 -9.29
N GLY A 219 -11.81 -11.77 -8.08
CA GLY A 219 -13.25 -11.87 -7.82
C GLY A 219 -14.04 -10.58 -8.02
N ALA A 220 -13.38 -9.43 -8.12
CA ALA A 220 -14.05 -8.14 -8.17
C ALA A 220 -14.71 -7.86 -9.54
N THR A 221 -15.93 -7.33 -9.48
CA THR A 221 -16.59 -6.67 -10.63
C THR A 221 -16.64 -5.15 -10.47
N VAL A 222 -16.36 -4.65 -9.27
CA VAL A 222 -16.02 -3.26 -8.97
C VAL A 222 -14.54 -3.04 -9.34
N PRO A 223 -14.14 -1.88 -9.86
CA PRO A 223 -12.72 -1.58 -10.03
C PRO A 223 -11.94 -1.81 -8.74
N ALA A 224 -10.86 -2.56 -8.82
CA ALA A 224 -9.99 -2.83 -7.67
C ALA A 224 -8.57 -2.35 -7.96
N ILE A 225 -7.91 -1.74 -6.98
CA ILE A 225 -6.50 -1.42 -7.07
C ILE A 225 -5.72 -2.54 -6.38
N GLU A 226 -4.89 -3.21 -7.14
CA GLU A 226 -4.00 -4.23 -6.65
C GLU A 226 -2.86 -3.59 -5.86
N THR A 227 -2.79 -3.87 -4.54
CA THR A 227 -1.62 -3.55 -3.74
C THR A 227 -0.69 -4.75 -3.80
N GLY A 228 0.52 -4.55 -4.34
CA GLY A 228 1.43 -5.66 -4.63
C GLY A 228 2.08 -6.26 -3.38
N THR A 229 2.43 -7.55 -3.46
CA THR A 229 3.49 -8.15 -2.65
C THR A 229 4.85 -7.70 -3.20
N GLY A 230 5.88 -7.70 -2.39
CA GLY A 230 7.19 -7.12 -2.77
C GLY A 230 8.29 -8.16 -2.88
N ASN A 231 8.31 -8.98 -3.96
CA ASN A 231 9.51 -9.74 -4.29
C ASN A 231 10.53 -8.81 -4.98
N CYS A 232 11.27 -8.04 -4.16
CA CYS A 232 12.15 -6.98 -4.62
C CYS A 232 13.57 -7.52 -4.85
N HIS A 233 14.18 -7.15 -5.99
CA HIS A 233 15.54 -7.54 -6.33
C HIS A 233 16.51 -6.36 -6.17
N PHE A 234 17.75 -6.69 -5.83
CA PHE A 234 18.87 -5.75 -5.82
C PHE A 234 20.02 -6.31 -6.65
N TYR A 235 20.31 -5.68 -7.78
CA TYR A 235 21.43 -6.07 -8.63
C TYR A 235 22.71 -5.30 -8.29
N VAL A 236 23.82 -6.00 -8.08
CA VAL A 236 25.14 -5.45 -7.87
C VAL A 236 25.95 -5.65 -9.15
N ASP A 237 26.13 -4.58 -9.92
CA ASP A 237 26.89 -4.56 -11.17
C ASP A 237 28.41 -4.62 -10.96
N ALA A 238 29.15 -5.09 -11.95
CA ALA A 238 30.60 -5.16 -11.91
C ALA A 238 31.27 -3.78 -11.68
N SER A 239 30.63 -2.69 -12.09
CA SER A 239 31.13 -1.32 -11.90
C SER A 239 30.76 -0.72 -10.54
N ALA A 240 30.04 -1.44 -9.68
CA ALA A 240 29.52 -0.90 -8.43
C ALA A 240 30.64 -0.47 -7.47
N ASP A 241 30.37 0.61 -6.71
CA ASP A 241 31.08 0.89 -5.46
C ASP A 241 30.62 -0.15 -4.43
N LEU A 242 31.43 -1.16 -4.20
CA LEU A 242 31.06 -2.35 -3.44
C LEU A 242 30.66 -2.02 -2.00
N ASP A 243 31.32 -1.05 -1.35
CA ASP A 243 30.98 -0.66 0.02
C ASP A 243 29.57 -0.10 0.08
N LYS A 244 29.21 0.81 -0.84
CA LYS A 244 27.87 1.37 -0.91
C LYS A 244 26.83 0.35 -1.34
N ALA A 245 27.18 -0.57 -2.25
CA ALA A 245 26.27 -1.63 -2.67
C ALA A 245 25.87 -2.53 -1.49
N ILE A 246 26.86 -2.96 -0.69
CA ILE A 246 26.64 -3.76 0.51
C ILE A 246 25.75 -3.02 1.51
N ASP A 247 26.05 -1.74 1.82
CA ASP A 247 25.24 -0.93 2.73
C ASP A 247 23.79 -0.83 2.27
N MET A 248 23.54 -0.65 0.96
CA MET A 248 22.20 -0.55 0.39
C MET A 248 21.44 -1.87 0.46
N VAL A 249 22.09 -3.00 0.15
CA VAL A 249 21.47 -4.34 0.22
C VAL A 249 21.11 -4.68 1.67
N ILE A 250 22.06 -4.50 2.61
CA ILE A 250 21.82 -4.73 4.04
C ILE A 250 20.67 -3.84 4.53
N ASN A 251 20.69 -2.55 4.21
CA ASN A 251 19.60 -1.64 4.59
C ASN A 251 18.26 -2.09 4.02
N GLY A 252 18.21 -2.48 2.73
CA GLY A 252 17.00 -2.97 2.09
C GLY A 252 16.44 -4.22 2.75
N LYS A 253 17.30 -5.16 3.19
CA LYS A 253 16.87 -6.42 3.80
C LYS A 253 16.60 -6.30 5.30
N THR A 254 17.49 -5.68 6.06
CA THR A 254 17.48 -5.81 7.53
C THR A 254 16.75 -4.70 8.27
N ARG A 255 16.51 -3.54 7.63
CA ARG A 255 15.81 -2.41 8.26
C ARG A 255 14.43 -2.83 8.77
N ARG A 256 13.67 -3.58 7.98
CA ARG A 256 12.36 -4.13 8.34
C ARG A 256 11.97 -5.23 7.36
N THR A 257 11.99 -6.46 7.77
CA THR A 257 11.70 -7.62 6.90
C THR A 257 10.23 -7.81 6.58
N SER A 258 9.32 -7.26 7.40
CA SER A 258 7.87 -7.50 7.28
C SER A 258 7.14 -6.46 6.42
N VAL A 259 7.85 -5.82 5.46
CA VAL A 259 7.30 -4.81 4.54
C VAL A 259 7.62 -5.17 3.09
N CYS A 260 6.74 -4.74 2.18
CA CYS A 260 6.78 -5.10 0.77
C CYS A 260 7.95 -4.51 -0.04
N ASN A 261 8.72 -3.56 0.52
CA ASN A 261 9.91 -3.00 -0.09
C ASN A 261 11.22 -3.62 0.45
N SER A 262 11.12 -4.70 1.26
CA SER A 262 12.30 -5.46 1.69
C SER A 262 12.98 -6.11 0.48
N THR A 263 14.32 -6.11 0.45
CA THR A 263 15.04 -6.84 -0.59
C THR A 263 14.90 -8.34 -0.35
N GLU A 264 14.33 -9.06 -1.30
CA GLU A 264 14.10 -10.51 -1.21
C GLU A 264 15.10 -11.31 -2.05
N CYS A 265 15.73 -10.67 -3.04
CA CYS A 265 16.75 -11.30 -3.88
C CYS A 265 17.92 -10.34 -4.15
N VAL A 266 19.15 -10.82 -3.99
CA VAL A 266 20.36 -10.14 -4.43
C VAL A 266 20.92 -10.83 -5.68
N LEU A 267 21.07 -10.07 -6.76
CA LEU A 267 21.68 -10.50 -8.02
C LEU A 267 23.11 -9.95 -8.09
N ILE A 268 24.07 -10.80 -8.36
CA ILE A 268 25.49 -10.47 -8.33
C ILE A 268 26.07 -10.65 -9.73
N ASP A 269 26.73 -9.63 -10.27
CA ASP A 269 27.36 -9.71 -11.58
C ASP A 269 28.45 -10.78 -11.63
N ALA A 270 28.38 -11.65 -12.63
CA ALA A 270 29.39 -12.70 -12.86
C ALA A 270 30.81 -12.13 -13.06
N ALA A 271 30.94 -10.91 -13.60
CA ALA A 271 32.20 -10.25 -13.84
C ALA A 271 32.89 -9.71 -12.57
N LEU A 272 32.21 -9.64 -11.44
CA LEU A 272 32.87 -9.37 -10.15
C LEU A 272 33.83 -10.52 -9.81
N ASP A 273 34.97 -10.20 -9.19
CA ASP A 273 35.84 -11.24 -8.69
C ASP A 273 35.25 -12.02 -7.51
N ASP A 274 35.73 -13.22 -7.25
CA ASP A 274 35.18 -14.10 -6.23
C ASP A 274 35.27 -13.50 -4.83
N SER A 275 36.27 -12.67 -4.56
CA SER A 275 36.41 -11.98 -3.28
C SER A 275 35.31 -10.92 -3.07
N ALA A 276 34.91 -10.20 -4.12
CA ALA A 276 33.83 -9.24 -4.08
C ALA A 276 32.46 -9.93 -3.90
N LYS A 277 32.22 -11.03 -4.65
CA LYS A 277 31.01 -11.85 -4.51
C LYS A 277 30.86 -12.39 -3.09
N LEU A 278 31.95 -13.01 -2.57
CA LEU A 278 32.00 -13.54 -1.21
C LEU A 278 31.73 -12.44 -0.17
N ARG A 279 32.30 -11.25 -0.35
CA ARG A 279 32.15 -10.13 0.56
C ARG A 279 30.69 -9.66 0.67
N ILE A 280 29.92 -9.61 -0.44
CA ILE A 280 28.50 -9.27 -0.44
C ILE A 280 27.72 -10.27 0.41
N ILE A 281 27.92 -11.55 0.17
CA ILE A 281 27.20 -12.63 0.87
C ILE A 281 27.60 -12.68 2.35
N THR A 282 28.90 -12.61 2.66
CA THR A 282 29.37 -12.62 4.05
C THR A 282 28.78 -11.46 4.86
N ALA A 283 28.69 -10.27 4.28
CA ALA A 283 28.12 -9.11 4.96
C ALA A 283 26.62 -9.31 5.29
N LEU A 284 25.86 -9.96 4.42
CA LEU A 284 24.47 -10.35 4.69
C LEU A 284 24.39 -11.40 5.80
N GLN A 285 25.24 -12.43 5.77
CA GLN A 285 25.32 -13.46 6.82
C GLN A 285 25.70 -12.88 8.19
N GLU A 286 26.70 -11.97 8.23
CA GLU A 286 27.08 -11.23 9.45
C GLU A 286 25.94 -10.36 10.00
N ALA A 287 25.07 -9.87 9.13
CA ALA A 287 23.84 -9.17 9.53
C ALA A 287 22.70 -10.12 9.98
N GLY A 288 22.96 -11.43 10.02
CA GLY A 288 22.01 -12.45 10.47
C GLY A 288 21.02 -12.91 9.40
N VAL A 289 21.32 -12.70 8.11
CA VAL A 289 20.48 -13.09 6.99
C VAL A 289 20.86 -14.49 6.51
N THR A 290 19.87 -15.37 6.35
CA THR A 290 20.04 -16.70 5.73
C THR A 290 20.05 -16.56 4.22
N ILE A 291 21.03 -17.17 3.55
CA ILE A 291 21.21 -17.09 2.11
C ILE A 291 20.61 -18.33 1.44
N HIS A 292 19.69 -18.14 0.53
CA HIS A 292 19.13 -19.17 -0.34
C HIS A 292 19.67 -19.00 -1.77
N GLY A 293 20.12 -20.07 -2.42
CA GLY A 293 20.66 -19.98 -3.78
C GLY A 293 21.06 -21.36 -4.32
N ASP A 294 21.74 -21.38 -5.45
CA ASP A 294 22.44 -22.58 -5.91
C ASP A 294 23.67 -22.78 -5.03
N VAL A 295 23.60 -23.76 -4.15
CA VAL A 295 24.68 -24.01 -3.17
C VAL A 295 26.01 -24.28 -3.88
N ALA A 296 26.01 -25.04 -4.98
CA ALA A 296 27.25 -25.35 -5.70
C ALA A 296 27.88 -24.10 -6.35
N GLU A 297 27.05 -23.17 -6.87
CA GLU A 297 27.52 -21.89 -7.40
C GLU A 297 28.06 -21.00 -6.28
N LEU A 298 27.39 -20.91 -5.16
CA LEU A 298 27.78 -20.08 -4.02
C LEU A 298 29.06 -20.59 -3.35
N GLU A 299 29.19 -21.91 -3.16
CA GLU A 299 30.41 -22.55 -2.62
C GLU A 299 31.63 -22.37 -3.52
N ALA A 300 31.43 -22.26 -4.85
CA ALA A 300 32.54 -22.10 -5.81
C ALA A 300 33.36 -20.84 -5.56
N PHE A 301 32.78 -19.77 -5.00
CA PHE A 301 33.51 -18.58 -4.59
C PHE A 301 33.66 -18.40 -3.06
N GLY A 302 33.36 -19.48 -2.29
CA GLY A 302 33.74 -19.58 -0.88
C GLY A 302 32.64 -19.34 0.12
N VAL A 303 31.34 -19.18 -0.30
CA VAL A 303 30.21 -19.05 0.63
C VAL A 303 30.00 -20.35 1.39
N GLN A 304 29.73 -20.24 2.69
CA GLN A 304 29.40 -21.36 3.56
C GLN A 304 27.98 -21.19 4.11
N ASP A 305 27.38 -22.29 4.56
CA ASP A 305 26.07 -22.30 5.20
C ASP A 305 24.93 -21.72 4.34
N ALA A 306 25.03 -21.81 3.00
CA ALA A 306 23.95 -21.48 2.10
C ALA A 306 22.90 -22.60 2.06
N VAL A 307 21.64 -22.23 1.89
CA VAL A 307 20.50 -23.13 1.73
C VAL A 307 20.17 -23.28 0.24
N GLN A 308 19.93 -24.51 -0.22
CA GLN A 308 19.51 -24.72 -1.60
C GLN A 308 18.16 -24.05 -1.87
N ALA A 309 18.14 -23.07 -2.78
CA ALA A 309 16.91 -22.42 -3.19
C ALA A 309 16.02 -23.37 -4.00
N THR A 310 14.73 -23.31 -3.75
CA THR A 310 13.68 -23.93 -4.55
C THR A 310 13.11 -22.94 -5.56
N GLU A 311 12.33 -23.41 -6.53
CA GLU A 311 11.61 -22.53 -7.47
C GLU A 311 10.66 -21.55 -6.74
N GLU A 312 10.10 -21.97 -5.60
CA GLU A 312 9.21 -21.17 -4.78
C GLU A 312 9.95 -20.02 -4.08
N ASP A 313 11.17 -20.27 -3.57
CA ASP A 313 11.98 -19.25 -2.91
C ASP A 313 12.27 -18.05 -3.83
N TRP A 314 12.42 -18.28 -5.14
CA TRP A 314 12.61 -17.20 -6.12
C TRP A 314 11.37 -16.35 -6.37
N ARG A 315 10.16 -16.85 -6.06
CA ARG A 315 8.87 -16.20 -6.34
C ARG A 315 8.20 -15.60 -5.13
N GLU A 316 8.56 -16.07 -3.94
CA GLU A 316 7.91 -15.66 -2.69
C GLU A 316 8.55 -14.42 -2.06
N GLU A 317 7.71 -13.64 -1.41
CA GLU A 317 8.10 -12.61 -0.46
C GLU A 317 8.30 -13.27 0.90
N SER A 318 9.55 -13.49 1.33
CA SER A 318 9.89 -14.27 2.53
C SER A 318 9.40 -13.59 3.83
N LEU A 319 9.38 -12.25 3.86
CA LEU A 319 9.04 -11.43 5.03
C LEU A 319 9.84 -11.79 6.31
N SER A 320 11.01 -12.37 6.14
CA SER A 320 11.90 -12.90 7.18
C SER A 320 13.35 -12.46 6.95
N MET A 321 14.28 -12.93 7.78
CA MET A 321 15.73 -12.70 7.60
C MET A 321 16.34 -13.73 6.62
N ASP A 322 15.61 -14.01 5.52
CA ASP A 322 16.01 -14.89 4.44
C ASP A 322 16.10 -14.06 3.14
N ILE A 323 17.09 -14.34 2.29
CA ILE A 323 17.28 -13.66 1.00
C ILE A 323 17.76 -14.67 -0.03
N CYS A 324 17.23 -14.57 -1.26
CA CYS A 324 17.78 -15.32 -2.39
C CYS A 324 19.03 -14.62 -2.94
N ALA A 325 20.02 -15.40 -3.39
CA ALA A 325 21.24 -14.90 -4.00
C ALA A 325 21.55 -15.68 -5.28
N LYS A 326 21.84 -14.96 -6.37
CA LYS A 326 22.15 -15.54 -7.68
C LYS A 326 23.24 -14.76 -8.40
N VAL A 327 24.16 -15.47 -9.05
CA VAL A 327 25.10 -14.86 -9.99
C VAL A 327 24.44 -14.75 -11.37
N VAL A 328 24.55 -13.60 -12.02
CA VAL A 328 23.91 -13.31 -13.30
C VAL A 328 24.94 -12.75 -14.31
N ASP A 329 24.72 -13.00 -15.59
CA ASP A 329 25.61 -12.54 -16.68
C ASP A 329 25.28 -11.09 -17.05
N GLY A 330 25.86 -10.16 -16.31
CA GLY A 330 25.71 -8.73 -16.52
C GLY A 330 24.28 -8.21 -16.29
N VAL A 331 24.07 -6.97 -16.70
CA VAL A 331 22.77 -6.28 -16.55
C VAL A 331 21.66 -6.98 -17.35
N ASP A 332 21.97 -7.60 -18.49
CA ASP A 332 20.97 -8.34 -19.28
C ASP A 332 20.45 -9.58 -18.53
N GLY A 333 21.37 -10.32 -17.89
CA GLY A 333 21.02 -11.44 -17.03
C GLY A 333 20.18 -11.03 -15.82
N ALA A 334 20.51 -9.89 -15.20
CA ALA A 334 19.74 -9.32 -14.10
C ALA A 334 18.31 -8.94 -14.54
N ILE A 335 18.17 -8.21 -15.66
CA ILE A 335 16.87 -7.81 -16.21
C ILE A 335 16.02 -9.04 -16.56
N ALA A 336 16.63 -10.07 -17.17
CA ALA A 336 15.91 -11.31 -17.50
C ALA A 336 15.41 -12.03 -16.25
N HIS A 337 16.24 -12.15 -15.20
CA HIS A 337 15.83 -12.76 -13.93
C HIS A 337 14.71 -11.95 -13.26
N ILE A 338 14.87 -10.63 -13.17
CA ILE A 338 13.85 -9.75 -12.62
C ILE A 338 12.53 -9.93 -13.39
N ALA A 339 12.54 -9.90 -14.72
CA ALA A 339 11.34 -10.06 -15.53
C ALA A 339 10.59 -11.38 -15.27
N GLU A 340 11.29 -12.45 -14.88
CA GLU A 340 10.70 -13.76 -14.58
C GLU A 340 10.11 -13.84 -13.18
N PHE A 341 10.77 -13.24 -12.18
CA PHE A 341 10.47 -13.47 -10.76
C PHE A 341 9.86 -12.27 -10.03
N THR A 342 9.94 -11.06 -10.61
CA THR A 342 9.42 -9.84 -9.97
C THR A 342 7.91 -9.86 -9.77
N THR A 343 7.46 -9.24 -8.69
CA THR A 343 6.06 -8.84 -8.50
C THR A 343 5.76 -7.45 -9.09
N GLY A 344 6.76 -6.79 -9.69
CA GLY A 344 6.63 -5.44 -10.25
C GLY A 344 6.58 -4.33 -9.20
N HIS A 345 7.01 -4.60 -7.97
CA HIS A 345 6.95 -3.63 -6.87
C HIS A 345 8.16 -2.67 -6.89
N THR A 346 9.34 -3.16 -6.53
CA THR A 346 10.57 -2.34 -6.41
C THR A 346 11.78 -3.13 -6.84
N GLU A 347 12.56 -2.56 -7.75
CA GLU A 347 13.80 -3.15 -8.23
C GLU A 347 14.95 -2.16 -8.07
N ALA A 348 16.12 -2.64 -7.72
CA ALA A 348 17.26 -1.79 -7.44
C ALA A 348 18.54 -2.26 -8.13
N ILE A 349 19.43 -1.31 -8.41
CA ILE A 349 20.77 -1.55 -8.93
C ILE A 349 21.81 -0.68 -8.23
N ALA A 350 22.97 -1.24 -7.99
CA ALA A 350 24.19 -0.49 -7.69
C ALA A 350 25.15 -0.59 -8.88
N ALA A 351 25.51 0.54 -9.48
CA ALA A 351 26.46 0.63 -10.59
C ALA A 351 27.13 2.01 -10.65
N GLN A 352 28.32 2.09 -11.23
CA GLN A 352 28.97 3.36 -11.58
C GLN A 352 28.94 3.61 -13.10
N ASP A 353 28.70 2.58 -13.91
CA ASP A 353 28.54 2.71 -15.35
C ASP A 353 27.19 3.37 -15.67
N ALA A 354 27.24 4.53 -16.34
CA ALA A 354 26.06 5.30 -16.69
C ALA A 354 25.15 4.60 -17.72
N ASP A 355 25.75 3.86 -18.66
CA ASP A 355 24.99 3.15 -19.71
C ASP A 355 24.20 1.98 -19.09
N VAL A 356 24.82 1.29 -18.13
CA VAL A 356 24.17 0.22 -17.35
C VAL A 356 23.01 0.77 -16.53
N LEU A 357 23.18 1.91 -15.83
CA LEU A 357 22.12 2.55 -15.08
C LEU A 357 20.94 2.97 -15.96
N VAL A 358 21.24 3.58 -17.13
CA VAL A 358 20.21 4.00 -18.10
C VAL A 358 19.46 2.79 -18.64
N LYS A 359 20.18 1.72 -19.01
CA LYS A 359 19.56 0.48 -19.50
C LYS A 359 18.64 -0.14 -18.45
N PHE A 360 19.14 -0.33 -17.22
CA PHE A 360 18.34 -0.90 -16.13
C PHE A 360 17.07 -0.07 -15.85
N GLY A 361 17.22 1.26 -15.76
CA GLY A 361 16.11 2.17 -15.50
C GLY A 361 15.03 2.18 -16.60
N ASN A 362 15.41 1.92 -17.85
CA ASN A 362 14.48 1.90 -18.98
C ASN A 362 13.83 0.54 -19.22
N GLU A 363 14.53 -0.56 -18.96
CA GLU A 363 14.09 -1.90 -19.33
C GLU A 363 13.43 -2.67 -18.18
N VAL A 364 13.72 -2.30 -16.90
CA VAL A 364 13.07 -2.93 -15.75
C VAL A 364 11.65 -2.39 -15.58
N ASP A 365 10.67 -3.28 -15.60
CA ASP A 365 9.26 -2.94 -15.52
C ASP A 365 8.72 -3.14 -14.08
N ALA A 366 9.02 -2.18 -13.20
CA ALA A 366 8.55 -2.14 -11.83
C ALA A 366 7.85 -0.82 -11.49
N ALA A 367 7.11 -0.77 -10.39
CA ALA A 367 6.47 0.44 -9.90
C ALA A 367 7.48 1.47 -9.39
N ALA A 368 8.61 0.99 -8.84
CA ALA A 368 9.75 1.80 -8.44
C ALA A 368 11.05 1.16 -8.91
N VAL A 369 11.94 1.95 -9.49
CA VAL A 369 13.29 1.50 -9.88
C VAL A 369 14.31 2.39 -9.17
N MET A 370 15.17 1.78 -8.37
CA MET A 370 16.17 2.46 -7.55
C MET A 370 17.54 2.38 -8.24
N LEU A 371 18.05 3.51 -8.66
CA LEU A 371 19.41 3.62 -9.21
C LEU A 371 20.34 4.14 -8.12
N ASN A 372 21.24 3.30 -7.63
CA ASN A 372 22.14 3.58 -6.50
C ASN A 372 21.40 4.02 -5.22
N ALA A 373 20.28 3.36 -4.91
CA ALA A 373 19.52 3.57 -3.70
C ALA A 373 18.91 2.25 -3.19
N SER A 374 18.67 2.16 -1.88
CA SER A 374 18.04 1.00 -1.25
C SER A 374 16.58 0.84 -1.67
N THR A 375 16.09 -0.39 -1.78
CA THR A 375 14.66 -0.69 -2.02
C THR A 375 13.75 -0.12 -0.91
N ALA A 376 14.30 0.09 0.29
CA ALA A 376 13.61 0.63 1.45
C ALA A 376 13.06 2.06 1.25
N PHE A 377 13.48 2.76 0.19
CA PHE A 377 12.97 4.09 -0.14
C PHE A 377 11.59 4.09 -0.80
N THR A 378 11.08 2.95 -1.28
CA THR A 378 9.71 2.88 -1.84
C THR A 378 8.67 2.99 -0.75
N ASP A 379 8.31 4.22 -0.41
CA ASP A 379 7.43 4.59 0.69
C ASP A 379 6.83 5.97 0.40
N GLY A 380 5.51 6.11 0.56
CA GLY A 380 4.82 7.37 0.22
C GLY A 380 5.23 8.54 1.11
N GLU A 381 5.56 8.29 2.38
CA GLU A 381 6.05 9.35 3.27
C GLU A 381 7.45 9.80 2.84
N VAL A 382 8.34 8.84 2.51
CA VAL A 382 9.69 9.13 2.02
C VAL A 382 9.66 9.87 0.68
N TYR A 383 8.70 9.56 -0.19
CA TYR A 383 8.50 10.29 -1.46
C TYR A 383 7.90 11.70 -1.27
N GLY A 384 7.59 12.09 -0.03
CA GLY A 384 7.00 13.41 0.27
C GLY A 384 5.49 13.48 0.02
N MET A 385 4.83 12.35 -0.18
CA MET A 385 3.37 12.29 -0.35
C MET A 385 2.62 12.43 0.99
N GLY A 386 3.32 12.30 2.11
CA GLY A 386 2.85 12.51 3.48
C GLY A 386 2.04 11.37 4.07
N ALA A 387 1.33 10.60 3.27
CA ALA A 387 0.61 9.40 3.68
C ALA A 387 0.31 8.54 2.46
N GLU A 388 0.17 7.23 2.65
CA GLU A 388 -0.22 6.32 1.58
C GLU A 388 -1.28 5.32 2.04
N ILE A 389 -2.12 4.87 1.12
CA ILE A 389 -3.09 3.81 1.36
C ILE A 389 -2.53 2.43 0.98
N GLY A 390 -1.44 2.40 0.24
CA GLY A 390 -0.70 1.23 -0.21
C GLY A 390 0.13 1.52 -1.45
N ILE A 391 0.88 0.51 -1.90
CA ILE A 391 1.73 0.59 -3.09
C ILE A 391 1.13 -0.33 -4.15
N SER A 392 0.75 0.24 -5.30
CA SER A 392 0.16 -0.52 -6.41
C SER A 392 1.23 -0.97 -7.39
N THR A 393 1.13 -2.23 -7.82
CA THR A 393 1.98 -2.79 -8.87
C THR A 393 1.31 -2.80 -10.25
N GLN A 394 0.01 -2.53 -10.32
CA GLN A 394 -0.73 -2.51 -11.59
C GLN A 394 -0.42 -1.26 -12.42
N LYS A 395 -0.55 -1.39 -13.75
CA LYS A 395 -0.24 -0.29 -14.69
C LYS A 395 -1.41 0.65 -14.95
N LEU A 396 -2.62 0.23 -14.63
CA LEU A 396 -3.83 1.01 -14.87
C LEU A 396 -4.21 1.82 -13.63
N HIS A 397 -4.49 3.12 -13.83
CA HIS A 397 -4.87 4.14 -12.86
C HIS A 397 -3.69 4.59 -11.98
N ALA A 398 -3.27 3.81 -10.98
CA ALA A 398 -2.18 4.16 -10.07
C ALA A 398 -1.11 3.07 -10.08
N ARG A 399 0.17 3.47 -10.07
CA ARG A 399 1.33 2.58 -9.95
C ARG A 399 2.34 3.20 -9.00
N GLY A 400 2.86 2.42 -8.06
CA GLY A 400 3.70 2.90 -6.96
C GLY A 400 2.90 3.30 -5.73
N PRO A 401 3.49 4.07 -4.80
CA PRO A 401 2.80 4.56 -3.63
C PRO A 401 1.56 5.38 -4.00
N MET A 402 0.44 5.09 -3.33
CA MET A 402 -0.85 5.73 -3.59
C MET A 402 -1.20 6.67 -2.44
N ALA A 403 -1.25 7.96 -2.73
CA ALA A 403 -1.64 9.00 -1.81
C ALA A 403 -2.99 9.64 -2.20
N LEU A 404 -3.22 10.88 -1.80
CA LEU A 404 -4.47 11.58 -2.08
C LEU A 404 -4.80 11.75 -3.57
N PRO A 405 -3.83 12.05 -4.48
CA PRO A 405 -4.12 12.20 -5.91
C PRO A 405 -4.66 10.92 -6.53
N GLU A 406 -4.14 9.74 -6.14
CA GLU A 406 -4.54 8.43 -6.67
C GLU A 406 -5.93 8.00 -6.19
N LEU A 407 -6.45 8.62 -5.11
CA LEU A 407 -7.82 8.45 -4.63
C LEU A 407 -8.82 9.41 -5.30
N THR A 408 -8.42 10.00 -6.43
CA THR A 408 -9.26 10.88 -7.25
C THR A 408 -9.32 10.42 -8.69
N SER A 409 -10.33 10.89 -9.40
CA SER A 409 -10.43 10.81 -10.85
C SER A 409 -10.45 12.21 -11.42
N SER A 410 -10.79 12.38 -12.69
CA SER A 410 -10.95 13.69 -13.31
C SER A 410 -12.20 13.76 -14.18
N LYS A 411 -12.75 14.97 -14.34
CA LYS A 411 -13.80 15.25 -15.31
C LYS A 411 -13.49 16.47 -16.16
N TRP A 412 -14.03 16.49 -17.34
CA TRP A 412 -13.97 17.64 -18.24
C TRP A 412 -15.12 18.59 -17.99
N ILE A 413 -14.81 19.89 -17.86
CA ILE A 413 -15.79 20.98 -17.78
C ILE A 413 -15.56 21.87 -18.99
N LEU A 414 -16.59 22.00 -19.84
CA LEU A 414 -16.60 22.87 -21.01
C LEU A 414 -17.59 23.99 -20.78
N GLN A 415 -17.10 25.21 -20.76
CA GLN A 415 -17.93 26.41 -20.60
C GLN A 415 -18.00 27.18 -21.92
N GLY A 416 -19.16 27.19 -22.52
CA GLY A 416 -19.45 27.91 -23.76
C GLY A 416 -20.46 29.02 -23.55
N THR A 417 -20.84 29.68 -24.66
CA THR A 417 -21.85 30.72 -24.76
C THR A 417 -22.94 30.38 -25.80
N GLY A 418 -23.12 29.07 -26.06
CA GLY A 418 -24.13 28.57 -27.01
C GLY A 418 -23.57 27.99 -28.32
N GLN A 419 -22.26 27.70 -28.35
CA GLN A 419 -21.62 27.05 -29.51
C GLN A 419 -22.23 25.68 -29.77
N THR A 420 -22.47 25.37 -31.02
CA THR A 420 -22.91 24.04 -31.51
C THR A 420 -21.78 23.39 -32.33
N ARG A 421 -21.75 22.07 -32.32
CA ARG A 421 -20.87 21.32 -33.23
C ARG A 421 -21.52 21.21 -34.58
N PRO A 422 -20.81 21.57 -35.69
CA PRO A 422 -21.32 21.43 -37.06
C PRO A 422 -21.56 19.96 -37.44
#